data_b805046039a21d208368b9c1564d30a8
#
_entry.id   b805046039a21d208368b9c1564d30a8
#
_cell.length_a   1.000
_cell.length_b   1.000
_cell.length_c   1.000
_cell.angle_alpha   90.00
_cell.angle_beta   90.00
_cell.angle_gamma   90.00
#
_symmetry.space_group_name_H-M   'P 1'
#
loop_
_entity.id
_entity.type
_entity.pdbx_description
1 polymer ?
#
loop_
_entity_poly.entity_id
_entity_poly.type
_entity_poly.pdbx_seq_one_letter_code
_entity_poly.pdbx_strand_id
1 'polypeptide(L)'
;VTDFEYENMIVDTKATLAVPTAPRDDHVRQQSLYSVLLGKPATLVYASHKKFRVFELDEETVMRNYASMINSFESLETFMANVPNTKTFKQMIPLNTDGFKWGQEDRDNAKKIWND
;
A
#
# COMPACT_ATOMS: atom_id res chain seq x y z
N VAL A 1 -7.40 2.09 -7.37
CA VAL A 1 -8.68 2.72 -7.71
C VAL A 1 -9.48 2.97 -6.46
N THR A 2 -9.96 4.19 -6.29
CA THR A 2 -10.86 4.54 -5.19
C THR A 2 -12.28 4.02 -5.46
N ASP A 3 -13.01 3.63 -4.41
CA ASP A 3 -14.37 3.09 -4.57
C ASP A 3 -15.34 4.14 -5.14
N PHE A 4 -15.26 5.36 -4.63
CA PHE A 4 -16.15 6.45 -5.05
C PHE A 4 -15.35 7.72 -5.28
N GLU A 5 -15.47 8.27 -6.49
CA GLU A 5 -14.89 9.55 -6.83
C GLU A 5 -16.02 10.54 -7.12
N TYR A 6 -16.07 11.62 -6.32
CA TYR A 6 -17.00 12.73 -6.51
C TYR A 6 -16.24 13.92 -7.07
N GLU A 7 -16.97 14.97 -7.45
CA GLU A 7 -16.36 16.19 -7.99
C GLU A 7 -15.33 16.81 -7.02
N ASN A 8 -15.61 16.79 -5.71
CA ASN A 8 -14.83 17.48 -4.69
C ASN A 8 -14.26 16.59 -3.61
N MET A 9 -14.35 15.27 -3.75
CA MET A 9 -13.81 14.33 -2.76
C MET A 9 -13.71 12.92 -3.30
N ILE A 10 -12.85 12.11 -2.70
CA ILE A 10 -12.80 10.66 -2.94
C ILE A 10 -13.13 9.92 -1.63
N VAL A 11 -13.84 8.81 -1.75
CA VAL A 11 -14.23 7.98 -0.61
C VAL A 11 -13.86 6.54 -0.89
N ASP A 12 -13.21 5.89 0.07
CA ASP A 12 -12.93 4.47 0.03
C ASP A 12 -13.63 3.79 1.22
N THR A 13 -14.34 2.72 0.96
CA THR A 13 -15.09 1.99 1.98
C THR A 13 -14.42 0.66 2.28
N LYS A 14 -14.32 0.32 3.56
CA LYS A 14 -13.73 -0.93 4.03
C LYS A 14 -14.74 -1.68 4.89
N ALA A 15 -15.14 -2.86 4.45
CA ALA A 15 -15.94 -3.76 5.26
C ALA A 15 -15.06 -4.40 6.34
N THR A 16 -15.54 -4.45 7.56
CA THR A 16 -14.78 -4.99 8.68
C THR A 16 -15.70 -5.67 9.70
N LEU A 17 -15.17 -6.62 10.45
CA LEU A 17 -15.91 -7.25 11.56
C LEU A 17 -16.01 -6.31 12.75
N ALA A 18 -14.98 -5.52 13.02
CA ALA A 18 -14.94 -4.53 14.08
C ALA A 18 -14.41 -3.22 13.54
N VAL A 19 -15.14 -2.13 13.73
CA VAL A 19 -14.73 -0.80 13.27
C VAL A 19 -13.54 -0.31 14.11
N PRO A 20 -12.39 0.03 13.48
CA PRO A 20 -11.21 0.48 14.23
C PRO A 20 -11.41 1.88 14.81
N THR A 21 -10.66 2.19 15.87
CA THR A 21 -10.66 3.54 16.49
C THR A 21 -9.82 4.55 15.72
N ALA A 22 -8.92 4.07 14.88
CA ALA A 22 -8.09 4.88 13.99
C ALA A 22 -7.95 4.16 12.65
N PRO A 23 -7.74 4.88 11.54
CA PRO A 23 -7.57 4.23 10.24
C PRO A 23 -6.25 3.47 10.19
N ARG A 24 -6.22 2.36 9.44
CA ARG A 24 -5.01 1.57 9.27
C ARG A 24 -4.00 2.32 8.38
N ASP A 25 -2.73 2.19 8.71
CA ASP A 25 -1.66 2.90 8.01
C ASP A 25 -1.60 2.58 6.51
N ASP A 26 -1.80 1.32 6.14
CA ASP A 26 -1.81 0.92 4.74
C ASP A 26 -2.97 1.54 3.96
N HIS A 27 -4.14 1.65 4.57
CA HIS A 27 -5.30 2.31 3.96
C HIS A 27 -5.07 3.82 3.83
N VAL A 28 -4.47 4.45 4.84
CA VAL A 28 -4.13 5.88 4.81
C VAL A 28 -3.13 6.17 3.70
N ARG A 29 -2.10 5.34 3.54
CA ARG A 29 -1.11 5.50 2.46
C ARG A 29 -1.76 5.39 1.08
N GLN A 30 -2.58 4.38 0.85
CA GLN A 30 -3.28 4.19 -0.42
C GLN A 30 -4.18 5.37 -0.75
N GLN A 31 -4.99 5.79 0.20
CA GLN A 31 -5.94 6.89 -0.01
C GLN A 31 -5.22 8.23 -0.16
N SER A 32 -4.10 8.43 0.53
CA SER A 32 -3.26 9.61 0.37
C SER A 32 -2.69 9.70 -1.06
N LEU A 33 -2.24 8.58 -1.62
CA LEU A 33 -1.76 8.54 -3.00
C LEU A 33 -2.86 8.98 -3.98
N TYR A 34 -4.05 8.41 -3.86
CA TYR A 34 -5.17 8.77 -4.71
C TYR A 34 -5.58 10.24 -4.53
N SER A 35 -5.55 10.74 -3.30
CA SER A 35 -5.84 12.16 -3.01
C SER A 35 -4.92 13.10 -3.80
N VAL A 36 -3.62 12.82 -3.79
CA VAL A 36 -2.64 13.64 -4.53
C VAL A 36 -2.81 13.48 -6.04
N LEU A 37 -2.95 12.24 -6.53
CA LEU A 37 -3.07 11.98 -7.97
C LEU A 37 -4.34 12.56 -8.58
N LEU A 38 -5.45 12.57 -7.85
CA LEU A 38 -6.73 13.09 -8.31
C LEU A 38 -6.96 14.55 -7.90
N GLY A 39 -6.12 15.10 -7.03
CA GLY A 39 -6.23 16.47 -6.55
C GLY A 39 -7.48 16.73 -5.71
N LYS A 40 -7.92 15.74 -4.93
CA LYS A 40 -9.17 15.80 -4.15
C LYS A 40 -8.94 15.38 -2.70
N PRO A 41 -9.68 15.98 -1.74
CA PRO A 41 -9.68 15.49 -0.35
C PRO A 41 -10.11 14.03 -0.27
N ALA A 42 -9.56 13.30 0.68
CA ALA A 42 -9.77 11.87 0.82
C ALA A 42 -10.46 11.52 2.12
N THR A 43 -11.38 10.56 2.06
CA THR A 43 -12.14 10.04 3.19
C THR A 43 -12.06 8.51 3.19
N LEU A 44 -11.90 7.92 4.37
CA LEU A 44 -11.99 6.48 4.60
C LEU A 44 -13.25 6.19 5.44
N VAL A 45 -14.02 5.20 5.04
CA VAL A 45 -15.19 4.73 5.79
C VAL A 45 -15.00 3.27 6.15
N TYR A 46 -15.04 2.97 7.44
CA TYR A 46 -15.04 1.59 7.94
C TYR A 46 -16.45 1.23 8.37
N ALA A 47 -16.98 0.14 7.88
CA ALA A 47 -18.33 -0.30 8.17
C ALA A 47 -18.38 -1.76 8.60
N SER A 48 -19.13 -2.03 9.67
CA SER A 48 -19.51 -3.37 10.09
C SER A 48 -21.03 -3.51 9.98
N HIS A 49 -21.56 -4.70 10.28
CA HIS A 49 -23.01 -4.90 10.30
C HIS A 49 -23.73 -4.12 11.40
N LYS A 50 -23.01 -3.55 12.37
CA LYS A 50 -23.58 -2.81 13.52
C LYS A 50 -23.35 -1.30 13.46
N LYS A 51 -22.22 -0.87 12.90
CA LYS A 51 -21.84 0.56 12.92
C LYS A 51 -20.87 0.88 11.80
N PHE A 52 -20.66 2.17 11.61
CA PHE A 52 -19.63 2.68 10.70
C PHE A 52 -18.89 3.83 11.36
N ARG A 53 -17.71 4.13 10.82
CA ARG A 53 -16.90 5.29 11.23
C ARG A 53 -16.26 5.92 10.01
N VAL A 54 -16.29 7.25 9.98
CA VAL A 54 -15.73 8.05 8.89
C VAL A 54 -14.47 8.74 9.37
N PHE A 55 -13.37 8.61 8.58
CA PHE A 55 -12.13 9.30 8.82
C PHE A 55 -11.82 10.20 7.63
N GLU A 56 -11.87 11.51 7.85
CA GLU A 56 -11.42 12.48 6.86
C GLU A 56 -9.91 12.67 7.02
N LEU A 57 -9.15 12.47 5.94
CA LEU A 57 -7.70 12.64 5.97
C LEU A 57 -7.37 14.12 5.78
N ASP A 58 -6.64 14.70 6.74
CA ASP A 58 -6.19 16.07 6.61
C ASP A 58 -5.05 16.20 5.58
N GLU A 59 -4.84 17.41 5.08
CA GLU A 59 -3.84 17.68 4.04
C GLU A 59 -2.42 17.33 4.51
N GLU A 60 -2.08 17.61 5.75
CA GLU A 60 -0.77 17.29 6.32
C GLU A 60 -0.51 15.79 6.32
N THR A 61 -1.49 14.98 6.75
CA THR A 61 -1.39 13.52 6.73
C THR A 61 -1.22 13.00 5.30
N VAL A 62 -2.03 13.51 4.36
CA VAL A 62 -1.95 13.13 2.96
C VAL A 62 -0.58 13.43 2.38
N MET A 63 -0.08 14.64 2.57
CA MET A 63 1.22 15.06 2.00
C MET A 63 2.39 14.33 2.64
N ARG A 64 2.34 14.06 3.94
CA ARG A 64 3.37 13.29 4.65
C ARG A 64 3.45 11.86 4.13
N ASN A 65 2.31 11.20 3.96
CA ASN A 65 2.26 9.85 3.41
C ASN A 65 2.73 9.79 1.96
N TYR A 66 2.31 10.76 1.15
CA TYR A 66 2.76 10.87 -0.24
C TYR A 66 4.28 11.05 -0.33
N ALA A 67 4.84 11.97 0.43
CA ALA A 67 6.29 12.20 0.46
C ALA A 67 7.07 10.96 0.89
N SER A 68 6.58 10.24 1.89
CA SER A 68 7.17 8.98 2.34
C SER A 68 7.17 7.92 1.25
N MET A 69 6.09 7.80 0.50
CA MET A 69 5.99 6.86 -0.62
C MET A 69 6.94 7.22 -1.75
N ILE A 70 7.05 8.50 -2.12
CA ILE A 70 7.98 8.98 -3.14
C ILE A 70 9.42 8.68 -2.74
N ASN A 71 9.80 8.93 -1.48
CA ASN A 71 11.12 8.61 -0.96
C ASN A 71 11.41 7.10 -1.06
N SER A 72 10.43 6.27 -0.77
CA SER A 72 10.56 4.80 -0.89
C SER A 72 10.80 4.38 -2.33
N PHE A 73 10.06 4.95 -3.29
CA PHE A 73 10.24 4.66 -4.71
C PHE A 73 11.61 5.12 -5.21
N GLU A 74 12.05 6.32 -4.82
CA GLU A 74 13.37 6.83 -5.20
C GLU A 74 14.50 5.95 -4.64
N SER A 75 14.36 5.50 -3.40
CA SER A 75 15.32 4.58 -2.78
C SER A 75 15.38 3.25 -3.53
N LEU A 76 14.23 2.72 -3.92
CA LEU A 76 14.14 1.49 -4.71
C LEU A 76 14.77 1.67 -6.09
N GLU A 77 14.50 2.78 -6.78
CA GLU A 77 15.12 3.08 -8.07
C GLU A 77 16.65 3.15 -7.96
N THR A 78 17.16 3.83 -6.94
CA THR A 78 18.60 3.93 -6.68
C THR A 78 19.19 2.56 -6.42
N PHE A 79 18.54 1.73 -5.61
CA PHE A 79 18.97 0.37 -5.36
C PHE A 79 19.02 -0.45 -6.65
N MET A 80 17.96 -0.42 -7.45
CA MET A 80 17.86 -1.19 -8.70
C MET A 80 18.89 -0.72 -9.72
N ALA A 81 19.19 0.57 -9.79
CA ALA A 81 20.20 1.11 -10.69
C ALA A 81 21.62 0.59 -10.38
N ASN A 82 21.89 0.19 -9.13
CA ASN A 82 23.17 -0.34 -8.69
C ASN A 82 23.25 -1.87 -8.74
N VAL A 83 22.20 -2.54 -9.17
CA VAL A 83 22.15 -4.00 -9.31
C VAL A 83 22.45 -4.38 -10.76
N PRO A 84 23.62 -4.99 -11.05
CA PRO A 84 24.03 -5.21 -12.43
C PRO A 84 23.27 -6.34 -13.15
N ASN A 85 22.70 -7.29 -12.41
CA ASN A 85 21.99 -8.42 -13.00
C ASN A 85 21.11 -9.15 -11.97
N THR A 86 20.29 -10.07 -12.46
CA THR A 86 19.37 -10.85 -11.62
C THR A 86 20.10 -11.71 -10.58
N LYS A 87 21.25 -12.26 -10.93
CA LYS A 87 22.04 -13.09 -10.01
C LYS A 87 22.48 -12.28 -8.78
N THR A 88 23.01 -11.08 -9.01
CA THR A 88 23.41 -10.18 -7.92
C THR A 88 22.21 -9.75 -7.08
N PHE A 89 21.07 -9.44 -7.72
CA PHE A 89 19.83 -9.11 -7.02
C PHE A 89 19.40 -10.23 -6.06
N LYS A 90 19.43 -11.49 -6.52
CA LYS A 90 19.07 -12.64 -5.69
C LYS A 90 20.00 -12.82 -4.49
N GLN A 91 21.28 -12.49 -4.64
CA GLN A 91 22.25 -12.55 -3.55
C GLN A 91 22.05 -11.45 -2.52
N MET A 92 21.65 -10.26 -2.95
CA MET A 92 21.44 -9.10 -2.08
C MET A 92 20.11 -9.18 -1.32
N ILE A 93 19.08 -9.80 -1.90
CA ILE A 93 17.75 -9.94 -1.30
C ILE A 93 17.45 -11.42 -1.12
N PRO A 94 17.67 -11.96 0.09
CA PRO A 94 17.35 -13.35 0.37
C PRO A 94 15.85 -13.61 0.28
N LEU A 95 15.50 -14.78 -0.27
CA LEU A 95 14.11 -15.19 -0.38
C LEU A 95 13.55 -15.56 0.99
N ASN A 96 12.44 -14.97 1.36
CA ASN A 96 11.66 -15.34 2.54
C ASN A 96 10.22 -15.63 2.14
N THR A 97 9.82 -16.89 2.18
CA THR A 97 8.49 -17.36 1.79
C THR A 97 7.64 -17.80 3.00
N ASP A 98 8.06 -17.49 4.22
CA ASP A 98 7.39 -17.96 5.44
C ASP A 98 6.11 -17.16 5.75
N GLY A 99 5.85 -16.06 5.05
CA GLY A 99 4.64 -15.27 5.24
C GLY A 99 3.39 -16.02 4.79
N PHE A 100 2.29 -15.86 5.52
CA PHE A 100 1.02 -16.51 5.21
C PHE A 100 0.39 -16.06 3.89
N LYS A 101 0.84 -14.93 3.34
CA LYS A 101 0.37 -14.40 2.04
C LYS A 101 0.88 -15.18 0.84
N TRP A 102 1.86 -16.07 1.04
CA TRP A 102 2.41 -16.86 -0.04
C TRP A 102 1.58 -18.12 -0.24
N GLY A 103 1.00 -18.31 -1.42
CA GLY A 103 0.43 -19.59 -1.85
C GLY A 103 1.52 -20.60 -2.15
N GLN A 104 1.17 -21.90 -2.17
CA GLN A 104 2.17 -22.96 -2.41
C GLN A 104 2.83 -22.84 -3.79
N GLU A 105 2.05 -22.54 -4.82
CA GLU A 105 2.56 -22.34 -6.17
C GLU A 105 3.55 -21.16 -6.25
N ASP A 106 3.23 -20.06 -5.57
CA ASP A 106 4.09 -18.88 -5.52
C ASP A 106 5.41 -19.18 -4.80
N ARG A 107 5.36 -19.95 -3.71
CA ARG A 107 6.55 -20.39 -2.99
C ARG A 107 7.45 -21.24 -3.88
N ASP A 108 6.87 -22.20 -4.58
CA ASP A 108 7.60 -23.10 -5.47
C ASP A 108 8.24 -22.34 -6.62
N ASN A 109 7.51 -21.43 -7.24
CA ASN A 109 8.01 -20.58 -8.32
C ASN A 109 9.13 -19.64 -7.84
N ALA A 110 8.97 -19.03 -6.67
CA ALA A 110 9.99 -18.16 -6.10
C ALA A 110 11.28 -18.92 -5.78
N LYS A 111 11.18 -20.10 -5.18
CA LYS A 111 12.35 -20.95 -4.91
C LYS A 111 13.06 -21.35 -6.20
N LYS A 112 12.32 -21.67 -7.23
CA LYS A 112 12.87 -22.03 -8.53
C LYS A 112 13.64 -20.86 -9.16
N ILE A 113 13.10 -19.65 -9.09
CA ILE A 113 13.76 -18.45 -9.60
C ILE A 113 15.02 -18.14 -8.79
N TRP A 114 14.94 -18.20 -7.44
CA TRP A 114 16.08 -17.85 -6.58
C TRP A 114 17.20 -18.89 -6.60
N ASN A 115 16.88 -20.14 -6.82
CA ASN A 115 17.88 -21.25 -6.82
C ASN A 115 18.50 -21.52 -8.19
N ASP A 116 18.00 -20.90 -9.23
CA ASP A 116 18.62 -20.92 -10.55
C ASP A 116 19.81 -19.94 -10.53
#